data_5f8ec80511428dbba8d6a36d06c69e4a
#
_entry.id   5f8ec80511428dbba8d6a36d06c69e4a
#
_cell.length_a   1.000
_cell.length_b   1.000
_cell.length_c   1.000
_cell.angle_alpha   90.00
_cell.angle_beta   90.00
_cell.angle_gamma   90.00
#
_symmetry.space_group_name_H-M   'P 1'
#
loop_
_entity.id
_entity.type
_entity.pdbx_description
1 polymer ?
#
loop_
_entity_poly.entity_id
_entity_poly.type
_entity_poly.pdbx_seq_one_letter_code
_entity_poly.pdbx_strand_id
1 'polypeptide(L)'
;MISNNKNENTIAQIFWSLFPAFVIANIVPTLSGIINGLIVGNAYSEAAMSSIGFAGPVTKIIGAIAVLVSNGGGIVYGQSLGRGDSDRIHKVFTVDVYVVLVVGVILTLTGEVFTPQITSLIGVTDDDIFYETVNYLRGLFFGIIPSLMMPSLVVFLNLGNEAKYGMTSSVIMAGVNLVLGLLNVYVIKGGLFVIGLSSAISQYVALAFLMRRFIKRRELGHLVGISGESDIIKDILRLGIPAAILEVGGSLRNIVLTAETLKVGGASASAAMGIFLSSSGLFCAVIPAVITATTTIVSITVGEQNAQLLKKETSYLLRISTLIFAVSGLIYAAFAPWISAIFGAEGNGIVYASLCIRLYCLELFLGSFFYVIWGIHQAIGRSTFSIILQLLTSFLYAVIVIYVLQNPLGVSGIWSCYGIAVFMGSVTLVVHAWFKGGKLPRSVGDLLWLDEHFDVPDEDRLSITVNTLSDVVEVARTVQQFCLDRGIDGKRAMMMALCLEEMSGNIVSHGFTKAPDIMQKKLAIDISVAVREGEVIAKIRDNAPQFDPIKKLEMYKENEDDPYKNVGIRVVSKIAKEMKYQSTLGMNVLSVII
;
A
#
# COMPACT_ATOMS: atom_id res chain seq x y z
N MET A 1 24.16 -10.40 -19.02
CA MET A 1 24.04 -8.96 -18.66
C MET A 1 22.83 -8.26 -19.26
N ILE A 2 22.30 -8.65 -20.40
CA ILE A 2 21.10 -8.04 -21.05
C ILE A 2 19.80 -8.33 -20.28
N SER A 3 19.68 -9.48 -19.62
CA SER A 3 18.49 -9.90 -18.84
C SER A 3 18.22 -9.07 -17.59
N ASN A 4 19.23 -8.53 -16.92
CA ASN A 4 19.04 -7.79 -15.65
C ASN A 4 18.40 -6.39 -15.82
N ASN A 5 18.72 -5.68 -16.91
CA ASN A 5 18.21 -4.31 -17.13
C ASN A 5 16.71 -4.26 -17.52
N LYS A 6 16.16 -5.33 -18.10
CA LYS A 6 14.77 -5.33 -18.60
C LYS A 6 13.75 -5.67 -17.52
N ASN A 7 14.06 -6.60 -16.62
CA ASN A 7 13.21 -6.88 -15.45
C ASN A 7 13.10 -5.66 -14.52
N GLU A 8 14.16 -4.86 -14.38
CA GLU A 8 14.11 -3.60 -13.64
C GLU A 8 13.14 -2.60 -14.29
N ASN A 9 13.03 -2.57 -15.62
CA ASN A 9 12.07 -1.70 -16.32
C ASN A 9 10.61 -2.07 -16.04
N THR A 10 10.30 -3.36 -15.94
CA THR A 10 8.96 -3.85 -15.61
C THR A 10 8.58 -3.48 -14.18
N ILE A 11 9.46 -3.73 -13.20
CA ILE A 11 9.26 -3.34 -11.80
C ILE A 11 9.09 -1.82 -11.69
N ALA A 12 9.89 -1.05 -12.44
CA ALA A 12 9.77 0.40 -12.51
C ALA A 12 8.40 0.84 -13.02
N GLN A 13 7.91 0.25 -14.11
CA GLN A 13 6.58 0.57 -14.65
C GLN A 13 5.48 0.30 -13.63
N ILE A 14 5.51 -0.83 -12.95
CA ILE A 14 4.56 -1.19 -11.90
C ILE A 14 4.62 -0.17 -10.76
N PHE A 15 5.79 0.10 -10.24
CA PHE A 15 5.96 1.06 -9.13
C PHE A 15 5.42 2.45 -9.49
N TRP A 16 5.82 3.00 -10.65
CA TRP A 16 5.39 4.33 -11.08
C TRP A 16 3.92 4.42 -11.50
N SER A 17 3.26 3.30 -11.81
CA SER A 17 1.81 3.27 -12.02
C SER A 17 1.01 3.35 -10.72
N LEU A 18 1.57 2.86 -9.61
CA LEU A 18 0.93 2.79 -8.29
C LEU A 18 1.29 3.94 -7.37
N PHE A 19 2.56 4.32 -7.33
CA PHE A 19 3.09 5.28 -6.36
C PHE A 19 2.36 6.63 -6.35
N PRO A 20 2.06 7.28 -7.50
CA PRO A 20 1.30 8.52 -7.50
C PRO A 20 -0.10 8.38 -6.92
N ALA A 21 -0.77 7.23 -7.15
CA ALA A 21 -2.08 6.96 -6.61
C ALA A 21 -2.06 6.89 -5.08
N PHE A 22 -1.04 6.22 -4.51
CA PHE A 22 -0.87 6.14 -3.07
C PHE A 22 -0.46 7.49 -2.45
N VAL A 23 0.38 8.28 -3.13
CA VAL A 23 0.70 9.65 -2.67
C VAL A 23 -0.56 10.50 -2.59
N ILE A 24 -1.38 10.52 -3.64
CA ILE A 24 -2.64 11.27 -3.69
C ILE A 24 -3.61 10.78 -2.61
N ALA A 25 -3.74 9.47 -2.43
CA ALA A 25 -4.59 8.89 -1.41
C ALA A 25 -4.22 9.31 0.03
N ASN A 26 -2.95 9.61 0.28
CA ASN A 26 -2.47 10.10 1.59
C ASN A 26 -2.52 11.64 1.73
N ILE A 27 -2.33 12.38 0.64
CA ILE A 27 -2.37 13.86 0.67
C ILE A 27 -3.81 14.37 0.80
N VAL A 28 -4.76 13.79 0.09
CA VAL A 28 -6.13 14.31 -0.01
C VAL A 28 -6.86 14.36 1.34
N PRO A 29 -6.81 13.35 2.22
CA PRO A 29 -7.39 13.45 3.56
C PRO A 29 -6.79 14.59 4.38
N THR A 30 -5.49 14.80 4.29
CA THR A 30 -4.79 15.91 4.95
C THR A 30 -5.27 17.26 4.43
N LEU A 31 -5.38 17.41 3.10
CA LEU A 31 -5.93 18.63 2.50
C LEU A 31 -7.38 18.88 2.93
N SER A 32 -8.21 17.85 2.99
CA SER A 32 -9.59 17.97 3.47
C SER A 32 -9.65 18.46 4.92
N GLY A 33 -8.75 17.96 5.77
CA GLY A 33 -8.62 18.44 7.16
C GLY A 33 -8.21 19.92 7.22
N ILE A 34 -7.24 20.35 6.42
CA ILE A 34 -6.81 21.76 6.32
C ILE A 34 -7.96 22.64 5.82
N ILE A 35 -8.67 22.20 4.78
CA ILE A 35 -9.83 22.92 4.22
C ILE A 35 -10.92 23.09 5.28
N ASN A 36 -11.27 22.04 6.01
CA ASN A 36 -12.24 22.13 7.10
C ASN A 36 -11.78 23.11 8.18
N GLY A 37 -10.49 23.05 8.58
CA GLY A 37 -9.89 23.99 9.52
C GLY A 37 -9.98 25.44 9.04
N LEU A 38 -9.68 25.71 7.76
CA LEU A 38 -9.79 27.05 7.18
C LEU A 38 -11.25 27.55 7.10
N ILE A 39 -12.19 26.68 6.73
CA ILE A 39 -13.62 27.01 6.69
C ILE A 39 -14.09 27.39 8.11
N VAL A 40 -13.76 26.55 9.09
CA VAL A 40 -14.21 26.76 10.49
C VAL A 40 -13.52 27.96 11.12
N GLY A 41 -12.22 28.12 10.92
CA GLY A 41 -11.46 29.25 11.48
C GLY A 41 -11.88 30.62 10.95
N ASN A 42 -12.42 30.68 9.71
CA ASN A 42 -12.91 31.95 9.13
C ASN A 42 -14.40 32.21 9.36
N ALA A 43 -15.19 31.16 9.61
CA ALA A 43 -16.66 31.28 9.61
C ALA A 43 -17.29 31.06 11.00
N TYR A 44 -16.55 30.48 11.93
CA TYR A 44 -17.06 30.08 13.25
C TYR A 44 -16.19 30.65 14.39
N SER A 45 -16.50 30.27 15.64
CA SER A 45 -15.81 30.73 16.84
C SER A 45 -14.46 30.03 17.07
N GLU A 46 -13.64 30.58 17.99
CA GLU A 46 -12.40 29.94 18.46
C GLU A 46 -12.67 28.58 19.13
N ALA A 47 -13.80 28.44 19.82
CA ALA A 47 -14.26 27.20 20.42
C ALA A 47 -14.50 26.13 19.34
N ALA A 48 -15.13 26.50 18.22
CA ALA A 48 -15.36 25.63 17.08
C ALA A 48 -14.03 25.16 16.42
N MET A 49 -13.05 26.04 16.30
CA MET A 49 -11.73 25.69 15.79
C MET A 49 -10.99 24.73 16.71
N SER A 50 -11.05 24.95 18.02
CA SER A 50 -10.48 24.09 19.05
C SER A 50 -11.10 22.67 19.01
N SER A 51 -12.40 22.58 18.77
CA SER A 51 -13.16 21.33 18.71
C SER A 51 -12.67 20.39 17.61
N ILE A 52 -12.26 20.92 16.43
CA ILE A 52 -11.63 20.11 15.36
C ILE A 52 -10.32 19.48 15.86
N GLY A 53 -9.53 20.23 16.61
CA GLY A 53 -8.28 19.74 17.19
C GLY A 53 -8.52 18.58 18.18
N PHE A 54 -9.51 18.74 19.06
CA PHE A 54 -9.89 17.70 20.02
C PHE A 54 -10.47 16.43 19.38
N ALA A 55 -11.07 16.51 18.19
CA ALA A 55 -11.50 15.34 17.45
C ALA A 55 -10.33 14.50 16.86
N GLY A 56 -9.12 15.02 16.81
CA GLY A 56 -7.93 14.39 16.25
C GLY A 56 -7.66 12.96 16.76
N PRO A 57 -7.60 12.70 18.09
CA PRO A 57 -7.38 11.34 18.61
C PRO A 57 -8.43 10.33 18.14
N VAL A 58 -9.70 10.71 18.06
CA VAL A 58 -10.78 9.83 17.59
C VAL A 58 -10.59 9.46 16.12
N THR A 59 -10.30 10.44 15.28
CA THR A 59 -10.06 10.21 13.85
C THR A 59 -8.82 9.33 13.63
N LYS A 60 -7.80 9.43 14.46
CA LYS A 60 -6.60 8.58 14.42
C LYS A 60 -6.90 7.13 14.78
N ILE A 61 -7.76 6.87 15.76
CA ILE A 61 -8.20 5.50 16.10
C ILE A 61 -8.97 4.88 14.93
N ILE A 62 -9.91 5.62 14.33
CA ILE A 62 -10.65 5.18 13.15
C ILE A 62 -9.67 4.89 12.01
N GLY A 63 -8.70 5.78 11.77
CA GLY A 63 -7.66 5.61 10.77
C GLY A 63 -6.80 4.36 10.99
N ALA A 64 -6.42 4.07 12.23
CA ALA A 64 -5.64 2.86 12.57
C ALA A 64 -6.42 1.57 12.23
N ILE A 65 -7.74 1.55 12.50
CA ILE A 65 -8.60 0.42 12.13
C ILE A 65 -8.73 0.31 10.62
N ALA A 66 -8.88 1.43 9.91
CA ALA A 66 -8.94 1.44 8.45
C ALA A 66 -7.64 0.90 7.82
N VAL A 67 -6.47 1.33 8.32
CA VAL A 67 -5.17 0.85 7.86
C VAL A 67 -4.95 -0.62 8.18
N LEU A 68 -5.43 -1.10 9.35
CA LEU A 68 -5.40 -2.52 9.70
C LEU A 68 -6.11 -3.37 8.64
N VAL A 69 -7.36 -3.03 8.35
CA VAL A 69 -8.18 -3.82 7.42
C VAL A 69 -7.64 -3.70 5.99
N SER A 70 -7.38 -2.48 5.51
CA SER A 70 -6.94 -2.25 4.14
C SER A 70 -5.56 -2.85 3.83
N ASN A 71 -4.61 -2.76 4.76
CA ASN A 71 -3.26 -3.31 4.56
C ASN A 71 -3.29 -4.84 4.66
N GLY A 72 -3.95 -5.39 5.69
CA GLY A 72 -4.13 -6.83 5.84
C GLY A 72 -4.89 -7.44 4.67
N GLY A 73 -6.05 -6.89 4.32
CA GLY A 73 -6.84 -7.30 3.16
C GLY A 73 -6.08 -7.21 1.85
N GLY A 74 -5.34 -6.10 1.65
CA GLY A 74 -4.51 -5.89 0.47
C GLY A 74 -3.40 -6.93 0.30
N ILE A 75 -2.72 -7.30 1.39
CA ILE A 75 -1.68 -8.35 1.36
C ILE A 75 -2.29 -9.72 1.05
N VAL A 76 -3.39 -10.10 1.72
CA VAL A 76 -4.06 -11.40 1.47
C VAL A 76 -4.60 -11.47 0.04
N TYR A 77 -5.19 -10.39 -0.44
CA TYR A 77 -5.68 -10.28 -1.81
C TYR A 77 -4.53 -10.39 -2.82
N GLY A 78 -3.42 -9.66 -2.61
CA GLY A 78 -2.23 -9.72 -3.47
C GLY A 78 -1.58 -11.10 -3.51
N GLN A 79 -1.47 -11.77 -2.36
CA GLN A 79 -0.98 -13.16 -2.29
C GLN A 79 -1.91 -14.13 -3.04
N SER A 80 -3.24 -13.92 -2.96
CA SER A 80 -4.21 -14.74 -3.70
C SER A 80 -4.10 -14.51 -5.20
N LEU A 81 -3.87 -13.27 -5.64
CA LEU A 81 -3.52 -12.94 -7.02
C LEU A 81 -2.23 -13.67 -7.44
N GLY A 82 -1.16 -13.61 -6.67
CA GLY A 82 0.10 -14.27 -6.99
C GLY A 82 -0.01 -15.80 -7.12
N ARG A 83 -0.94 -16.43 -6.37
CA ARG A 83 -1.27 -17.86 -6.46
C ARG A 83 -2.19 -18.18 -7.64
N GLY A 84 -2.81 -17.19 -8.27
CA GLY A 84 -3.84 -17.39 -9.30
C GLY A 84 -5.13 -18.01 -8.75
N ASP A 85 -5.46 -17.73 -7.48
CA ASP A 85 -6.65 -18.27 -6.79
C ASP A 85 -7.80 -17.25 -6.86
N SER A 86 -8.56 -17.31 -7.95
CA SER A 86 -9.67 -16.40 -8.20
C SER A 86 -10.80 -16.54 -7.17
N ASP A 87 -11.09 -17.76 -6.70
CA ASP A 87 -12.13 -17.98 -5.69
C ASP A 87 -11.75 -17.32 -4.36
N ARG A 88 -10.47 -17.45 -3.96
CA ARG A 88 -9.98 -16.81 -2.74
C ARG A 88 -10.00 -15.28 -2.85
N ILE A 89 -9.74 -14.71 -4.03
CA ILE A 89 -9.86 -13.26 -4.28
C ILE A 89 -11.27 -12.76 -3.93
N HIS A 90 -12.32 -13.43 -4.45
CA HIS A 90 -13.71 -13.05 -4.19
C HIS A 90 -14.10 -13.24 -2.72
N LYS A 91 -13.59 -14.28 -2.08
CA LYS A 91 -13.78 -14.52 -0.65
C LYS A 91 -13.10 -13.45 0.20
N VAL A 92 -11.85 -13.08 -0.10
CA VAL A 92 -11.13 -12.00 0.59
C VAL A 92 -11.89 -10.68 0.45
N PHE A 93 -12.32 -10.32 -0.76
CA PHE A 93 -13.12 -9.13 -1.00
C PHE A 93 -14.41 -9.15 -0.17
N THR A 94 -15.11 -10.27 -0.15
CA THR A 94 -16.38 -10.42 0.60
C THR A 94 -16.16 -10.29 2.10
N VAL A 95 -15.15 -10.98 2.64
CA VAL A 95 -14.80 -10.92 4.07
C VAL A 95 -14.41 -9.51 4.48
N ASP A 96 -13.58 -8.82 3.68
CA ASP A 96 -13.15 -7.44 3.94
C ASP A 96 -14.38 -6.51 4.04
N VAL A 97 -15.29 -6.57 3.06
CA VAL A 97 -16.54 -5.79 3.05
C VAL A 97 -17.40 -6.08 4.28
N TYR A 98 -17.58 -7.35 4.65
CA TYR A 98 -18.38 -7.71 5.84
C TYR A 98 -17.74 -7.26 7.15
N VAL A 99 -16.43 -7.46 7.31
CA VAL A 99 -15.68 -7.00 8.50
C VAL A 99 -15.82 -5.49 8.65
N VAL A 100 -15.61 -4.73 7.56
CA VAL A 100 -15.76 -3.27 7.57
C VAL A 100 -17.18 -2.85 7.89
N LEU A 101 -18.19 -3.49 7.32
CA LEU A 101 -19.60 -3.17 7.62
C LEU A 101 -19.94 -3.44 9.08
N VAL A 102 -19.58 -4.61 9.61
CA VAL A 102 -19.88 -4.97 11.01
C VAL A 102 -19.15 -4.03 11.97
N VAL A 103 -17.84 -3.87 11.80
CA VAL A 103 -17.03 -2.97 12.65
C VAL A 103 -17.49 -1.52 12.50
N GLY A 104 -17.73 -1.07 11.28
CA GLY A 104 -18.18 0.29 10.98
C GLY A 104 -19.55 0.61 11.62
N VAL A 105 -20.51 -0.31 11.54
CA VAL A 105 -21.82 -0.14 12.20
C VAL A 105 -21.68 -0.11 13.72
N ILE A 106 -20.89 -1.02 14.32
CA ILE A 106 -20.64 -1.04 15.76
C ILE A 106 -20.00 0.27 16.21
N LEU A 107 -18.95 0.73 15.52
CA LEU A 107 -18.25 1.97 15.86
C LEU A 107 -19.13 3.21 15.65
N THR A 108 -19.97 3.25 14.61
CA THR A 108 -20.91 4.34 14.39
C THR A 108 -21.94 4.39 15.51
N LEU A 109 -22.58 3.27 15.84
CA LEU A 109 -23.60 3.24 16.91
C LEU A 109 -23.00 3.57 18.28
N THR A 110 -21.85 2.97 18.62
CA THR A 110 -21.17 3.27 19.89
C THR A 110 -20.65 4.70 19.93
N GLY A 111 -20.12 5.21 18.84
CA GLY A 111 -19.68 6.60 18.70
C GLY A 111 -20.84 7.57 18.96
N GLU A 112 -21.98 7.39 18.28
CA GLU A 112 -23.16 8.25 18.45
C GLU A 112 -23.73 8.23 19.87
N VAL A 113 -23.86 7.03 20.46
CA VAL A 113 -24.40 6.87 21.82
C VAL A 113 -23.47 7.44 22.89
N PHE A 114 -22.16 7.20 22.76
CA PHE A 114 -21.18 7.57 23.75
C PHE A 114 -20.37 8.84 23.40
N THR A 115 -20.84 9.66 22.43
CA THR A 115 -20.13 10.89 22.02
C THR A 115 -19.78 11.81 23.20
N PRO A 116 -20.70 12.11 24.15
CA PRO A 116 -20.37 12.97 25.31
C PRO A 116 -19.27 12.36 26.20
N GLN A 117 -19.33 11.03 26.43
CA GLN A 117 -18.33 10.32 27.24
C GLN A 117 -16.96 10.30 26.53
N ILE A 118 -16.96 10.10 25.21
CA ILE A 118 -15.75 10.18 24.40
C ILE A 118 -15.15 11.58 24.48
N THR A 119 -15.98 12.62 24.37
CA THR A 119 -15.54 14.02 24.48
C THR A 119 -14.94 14.33 25.86
N SER A 120 -15.54 13.82 26.93
CA SER A 120 -14.95 13.94 28.29
C SER A 120 -13.63 13.19 28.41
N LEU A 121 -13.52 11.97 27.80
CA LEU A 121 -12.32 11.13 27.87
C LEU A 121 -11.13 11.75 27.15
N ILE A 122 -11.36 12.52 26.08
CA ILE A 122 -10.30 13.25 25.36
C ILE A 122 -9.87 14.54 26.06
N GLY A 123 -10.47 14.85 27.23
CA GLY A 123 -10.03 15.92 28.13
C GLY A 123 -10.60 17.29 27.83
N VAL A 124 -11.74 17.41 27.16
CA VAL A 124 -12.43 18.68 26.94
C VAL A 124 -13.17 19.08 28.23
N THR A 125 -12.79 20.21 28.84
CA THR A 125 -13.32 20.72 30.11
C THR A 125 -14.13 22.00 29.97
N ASP A 126 -13.98 22.73 28.87
CA ASP A 126 -14.72 23.94 28.55
C ASP A 126 -16.07 23.58 27.94
N ASP A 127 -17.16 24.18 28.45
CA ASP A 127 -18.53 23.82 28.04
C ASP A 127 -18.84 24.16 26.58
N ASP A 128 -18.34 25.28 26.07
CA ASP A 128 -18.55 25.69 24.67
C ASP A 128 -17.79 24.80 23.73
N ILE A 129 -16.52 24.50 24.03
CA ILE A 129 -15.69 23.58 23.26
C ILE A 129 -16.28 22.16 23.31
N PHE A 130 -16.81 21.76 24.49
CA PHE A 130 -17.43 20.44 24.65
C PHE A 130 -18.65 20.29 23.76
N TYR A 131 -19.56 21.27 23.77
CA TYR A 131 -20.76 21.26 22.93
C TYR A 131 -20.40 21.16 21.42
N GLU A 132 -19.47 21.99 20.97
CA GLU A 132 -19.04 22.02 19.59
C GLU A 132 -18.31 20.71 19.18
N THR A 133 -17.49 20.15 20.09
CA THR A 133 -16.80 18.87 19.85
C THR A 133 -17.79 17.70 19.70
N VAL A 134 -18.82 17.65 20.58
CA VAL A 134 -19.88 16.64 20.48
C VAL A 134 -20.61 16.75 19.15
N ASN A 135 -20.97 17.96 18.71
CA ASN A 135 -21.65 18.18 17.45
C ASN A 135 -20.77 17.76 16.26
N TYR A 136 -19.50 18.14 16.26
CA TYR A 136 -18.56 17.77 15.20
C TYR A 136 -18.37 16.25 15.09
N LEU A 137 -18.12 15.58 16.23
CA LEU A 137 -17.90 14.13 16.28
C LEU A 137 -19.14 13.36 15.82
N ARG A 138 -20.34 13.74 16.21
CA ARG A 138 -21.59 13.13 15.72
C ARG A 138 -21.69 13.20 14.20
N GLY A 139 -21.40 14.35 13.60
CA GLY A 139 -21.36 14.47 12.14
C GLY A 139 -20.32 13.54 11.50
N LEU A 140 -19.13 13.38 12.12
CA LEU A 140 -18.06 12.52 11.63
C LEU A 140 -18.39 11.04 11.75
N PHE A 141 -19.06 10.58 12.80
CA PHE A 141 -19.33 9.17 13.04
C PHE A 141 -20.20 8.54 11.94
N PHE A 142 -21.07 9.30 11.27
CA PHE A 142 -21.77 8.84 10.08
C PHE A 142 -20.82 8.45 8.94
N GLY A 143 -19.60 8.95 8.93
CA GLY A 143 -18.56 8.65 7.93
C GLY A 143 -17.67 7.45 8.26
N ILE A 144 -17.86 6.73 9.38
CA ILE A 144 -16.96 5.64 9.79
C ILE A 144 -16.95 4.51 8.75
N ILE A 145 -18.12 4.06 8.29
CA ILE A 145 -18.21 2.96 7.30
C ILE A 145 -17.39 3.27 6.03
N PRO A 146 -17.62 4.39 5.32
CA PRO A 146 -16.82 4.71 4.14
C PRO A 146 -15.35 4.98 4.48
N SER A 147 -15.02 5.54 5.66
CA SER A 147 -13.63 5.73 6.10
C SER A 147 -12.86 4.43 6.22
N LEU A 148 -13.51 3.35 6.66
CA LEU A 148 -12.92 2.03 6.76
C LEU A 148 -12.88 1.31 5.41
N MET A 149 -13.90 1.46 4.57
CA MET A 149 -14.05 0.70 3.33
C MET A 149 -13.22 1.24 2.17
N MET A 150 -13.15 2.56 2.01
CA MET A 150 -12.46 3.17 0.87
C MET A 150 -10.99 2.76 0.74
N PRO A 151 -10.17 2.75 1.82
CA PRO A 151 -8.77 2.36 1.70
C PRO A 151 -8.58 0.93 1.16
N SER A 152 -9.39 -0.04 1.63
CA SER A 152 -9.35 -1.42 1.13
C SER A 152 -9.69 -1.50 -0.36
N LEU A 153 -10.80 -0.85 -0.77
CA LEU A 153 -11.23 -0.85 -2.16
C LEU A 153 -10.19 -0.19 -3.08
N VAL A 154 -9.54 0.87 -2.63
CA VAL A 154 -8.45 1.52 -3.39
C VAL A 154 -7.28 0.58 -3.58
N VAL A 155 -6.87 -0.17 -2.54
CA VAL A 155 -5.79 -1.16 -2.65
C VAL A 155 -6.17 -2.28 -3.63
N PHE A 156 -7.40 -2.81 -3.56
CA PHE A 156 -7.87 -3.85 -4.49
C PHE A 156 -7.92 -3.35 -5.93
N LEU A 157 -8.38 -2.11 -6.18
CA LEU A 157 -8.35 -1.50 -7.50
C LEU A 157 -6.93 -1.31 -8.03
N ASN A 158 -5.99 -0.92 -7.16
CA ASN A 158 -4.59 -0.76 -7.54
C ASN A 158 -3.97 -2.10 -7.95
N LEU A 159 -4.25 -3.18 -7.20
CA LEU A 159 -3.85 -4.54 -7.55
C LEU A 159 -4.46 -5.00 -8.87
N GLY A 160 -5.69 -4.60 -9.16
CA GLY A 160 -6.41 -4.87 -10.40
C GLY A 160 -6.09 -3.93 -11.58
N ASN A 161 -4.99 -3.15 -11.51
CA ASN A 161 -4.58 -2.18 -12.54
C ASN A 161 -5.61 -1.05 -12.79
N GLU A 162 -6.34 -0.66 -11.76
CA GLU A 162 -7.38 0.37 -11.83
C GLU A 162 -7.08 1.57 -10.92
N ALA A 163 -5.80 1.87 -10.68
CA ALA A 163 -5.30 2.91 -9.77
C ALA A 163 -5.92 4.29 -10.01
N LYS A 164 -6.23 4.63 -11.27
CA LYS A 164 -6.89 5.89 -11.64
C LYS A 164 -8.23 6.12 -10.93
N TYR A 165 -8.98 5.05 -10.63
CA TYR A 165 -10.28 5.19 -9.94
C TYR A 165 -10.09 5.53 -8.46
N GLY A 166 -9.06 4.99 -7.82
CA GLY A 166 -8.65 5.39 -6.47
C GLY A 166 -8.28 6.87 -6.39
N MET A 167 -7.44 7.35 -7.32
CA MET A 167 -7.08 8.78 -7.41
C MET A 167 -8.31 9.67 -7.64
N THR A 168 -9.17 9.29 -8.61
CA THR A 168 -10.37 10.05 -8.93
C THR A 168 -11.33 10.11 -7.74
N SER A 169 -11.52 9.00 -6.99
CA SER A 169 -12.37 8.99 -5.81
C SER A 169 -11.88 9.94 -4.72
N SER A 170 -10.58 10.04 -4.51
CA SER A 170 -9.99 10.98 -3.56
C SER A 170 -10.25 12.43 -3.96
N VAL A 171 -10.11 12.77 -5.25
CA VAL A 171 -10.41 14.12 -5.77
C VAL A 171 -11.90 14.45 -5.65
N ILE A 172 -12.79 13.49 -5.96
CA ILE A 172 -14.25 13.64 -5.75
C ILE A 172 -14.55 13.91 -4.28
N MET A 173 -13.97 13.14 -3.37
CA MET A 173 -14.14 13.32 -1.93
C MET A 173 -13.77 14.74 -1.49
N ALA A 174 -12.59 15.23 -1.88
CA ALA A 174 -12.14 16.57 -1.52
C ALA A 174 -13.03 17.67 -2.11
N GLY A 175 -13.41 17.53 -3.38
CA GLY A 175 -14.29 18.50 -4.06
C GLY A 175 -15.67 18.57 -3.43
N VAL A 176 -16.30 17.42 -3.17
CA VAL A 176 -17.62 17.37 -2.50
C VAL A 176 -17.55 17.91 -1.08
N ASN A 177 -16.49 17.57 -0.31
CA ASN A 177 -16.30 18.09 1.04
C ASN A 177 -16.19 19.61 1.06
N LEU A 178 -15.40 20.19 0.15
CA LEU A 178 -15.26 21.64 0.01
C LEU A 178 -16.60 22.30 -0.32
N VAL A 179 -17.31 21.78 -1.32
CA VAL A 179 -18.61 22.36 -1.74
C VAL A 179 -19.64 22.29 -0.60
N LEU A 180 -19.78 21.16 0.07
CA LEU A 180 -20.71 21.00 1.19
C LEU A 180 -20.31 21.85 2.40
N GLY A 181 -19.01 21.96 2.69
CA GLY A 181 -18.51 22.86 3.74
C GLY A 181 -18.86 24.32 3.47
N LEU A 182 -18.65 24.80 2.24
CA LEU A 182 -19.04 26.18 1.85
C LEU A 182 -20.55 26.37 1.88
N LEU A 183 -21.32 25.39 1.38
CA LEU A 183 -22.79 25.44 1.47
C LEU A 183 -23.28 25.51 2.92
N ASN A 184 -22.61 24.79 3.83
CA ASN A 184 -22.94 24.89 5.25
C ASN A 184 -22.75 26.32 5.80
N VAL A 185 -21.64 26.95 5.50
CA VAL A 185 -21.34 28.31 5.97
C VAL A 185 -22.32 29.35 5.43
N TYR A 186 -22.56 29.34 4.12
CA TYR A 186 -23.28 30.43 3.45
C TYR A 186 -24.80 30.18 3.35
N VAL A 187 -25.25 28.92 3.34
CA VAL A 187 -26.66 28.60 3.06
C VAL A 187 -27.32 27.85 4.21
N ILE A 188 -26.76 26.71 4.66
CA ILE A 188 -27.41 25.79 5.61
C ILE A 188 -27.30 26.34 7.05
N LYS A 189 -26.14 26.88 7.41
CA LYS A 189 -25.82 27.41 8.75
C LYS A 189 -26.04 26.39 9.88
N GLY A 190 -25.75 25.13 9.60
CA GLY A 190 -25.99 23.99 10.51
C GLY A 190 -24.85 23.70 11.49
N GLY A 191 -23.89 24.63 11.68
CA GLY A 191 -22.80 24.49 12.64
C GLY A 191 -21.81 23.38 12.34
N LEU A 192 -21.09 22.94 13.39
CA LEU A 192 -20.04 21.92 13.26
C LEU A 192 -20.58 20.53 12.98
N PHE A 193 -21.80 20.21 13.39
CA PHE A 193 -22.44 18.95 13.02
C PHE A 193 -22.48 18.76 11.51
N VAL A 194 -22.90 19.79 10.77
CA VAL A 194 -22.98 19.73 9.30
C VAL A 194 -21.59 19.74 8.65
N ILE A 195 -20.56 20.35 9.27
CA ILE A 195 -19.17 20.22 8.80
C ILE A 195 -18.70 18.76 8.89
N GLY A 196 -18.93 18.10 10.04
CA GLY A 196 -18.64 16.67 10.19
C GLY A 196 -19.43 15.80 9.22
N LEU A 197 -20.74 16.07 9.08
CA LEU A 197 -21.62 15.37 8.15
C LEU A 197 -21.22 15.60 6.67
N SER A 198 -20.73 16.79 6.31
CA SER A 198 -20.19 17.08 4.96
C SER A 198 -19.00 16.18 4.63
N SER A 199 -18.13 15.95 5.61
CA SER A 199 -17.01 14.99 5.45
C SER A 199 -17.54 13.58 5.28
N ALA A 200 -18.55 13.15 6.02
CA ALA A 200 -19.17 11.83 5.89
C ALA A 200 -19.83 11.65 4.50
N ILE A 201 -20.65 12.61 4.07
CA ILE A 201 -21.32 12.55 2.77
C ILE A 201 -20.32 12.51 1.64
N SER A 202 -19.24 13.30 1.68
CA SER A 202 -18.21 13.31 0.65
C SER A 202 -17.54 11.94 0.49
N GLN A 203 -17.34 11.23 1.61
CA GLN A 203 -16.80 9.87 1.60
C GLN A 203 -17.80 8.85 1.03
N TYR A 204 -19.10 8.97 1.33
CA TYR A 204 -20.13 8.10 0.72
C TYR A 204 -20.24 8.32 -0.79
N VAL A 205 -20.16 9.56 -1.28
CA VAL A 205 -20.14 9.85 -2.72
C VAL A 205 -18.93 9.20 -3.40
N ALA A 206 -17.75 9.33 -2.80
CA ALA A 206 -16.54 8.70 -3.31
C ALA A 206 -16.62 7.16 -3.24
N LEU A 207 -17.16 6.59 -2.15
CA LEU A 207 -17.39 5.15 -2.02
C LEU A 207 -18.35 4.63 -3.10
N ALA A 208 -19.47 5.33 -3.36
CA ALA A 208 -20.41 4.94 -4.40
C ALA A 208 -19.74 4.93 -5.80
N PHE A 209 -18.87 5.90 -6.07
CA PHE A 209 -18.07 5.92 -7.30
C PHE A 209 -17.16 4.68 -7.42
N LEU A 210 -16.46 4.29 -6.33
CA LEU A 210 -15.62 3.08 -6.32
C LEU A 210 -16.46 1.81 -6.48
N MET A 211 -17.55 1.67 -5.73
CA MET A 211 -18.42 0.49 -5.79
C MET A 211 -19.01 0.27 -7.19
N ARG A 212 -19.37 1.35 -7.90
CA ARG A 212 -19.80 1.25 -9.30
C ARG A 212 -18.75 0.57 -10.19
N ARG A 213 -17.45 0.76 -9.89
CA ARG A 213 -16.39 0.10 -10.66
C ARG A 213 -16.33 -1.39 -10.41
N PHE A 214 -16.47 -1.85 -9.16
CA PHE A 214 -16.53 -3.28 -8.82
C PHE A 214 -17.76 -3.97 -9.41
N ILE A 215 -18.90 -3.30 -9.44
CA ILE A 215 -20.10 -3.84 -10.09
C ILE A 215 -19.88 -4.08 -11.59
N LYS A 216 -19.10 -3.20 -12.27
CA LYS A 216 -18.77 -3.33 -13.70
C LYS A 216 -17.64 -4.34 -13.97
N ARG A 217 -16.72 -4.51 -13.06
CA ARG A 217 -15.52 -5.35 -13.18
C ARG A 217 -15.55 -6.42 -12.08
N ARG A 218 -16.47 -7.37 -12.24
CA ARG A 218 -16.69 -8.45 -11.25
C ARG A 218 -15.46 -9.30 -10.98
N GLU A 219 -14.53 -9.39 -11.92
CA GLU A 219 -13.26 -10.08 -11.77
C GLU A 219 -12.36 -9.49 -10.69
N LEU A 220 -12.53 -8.19 -10.35
CA LEU A 220 -11.78 -7.54 -9.26
C LEU A 220 -12.31 -7.91 -7.87
N GLY A 221 -13.54 -8.32 -7.77
CA GLY A 221 -14.21 -8.72 -6.53
C GLY A 221 -15.72 -8.59 -6.66
N HIS A 222 -16.42 -9.59 -6.20
CA HIS A 222 -17.87 -9.57 -6.03
C HIS A 222 -18.24 -10.36 -4.79
N LEU A 223 -19.41 -10.08 -4.25
CA LEU A 223 -19.88 -10.76 -3.06
C LEU A 223 -20.21 -12.22 -3.36
N VAL A 224 -19.63 -13.12 -2.58
CA VAL A 224 -19.88 -14.57 -2.62
C VAL A 224 -20.36 -15.04 -1.26
N GLY A 225 -20.99 -16.23 -1.21
CA GLY A 225 -21.39 -16.83 0.05
C GLY A 225 -20.18 -17.09 0.95
N ILE A 226 -20.29 -16.73 2.24
CA ILE A 226 -19.26 -17.00 3.26
C ILE A 226 -19.76 -18.18 4.09
N SER A 227 -18.96 -19.24 4.13
CA SER A 227 -19.16 -20.36 5.05
C SER A 227 -17.80 -20.81 5.58
N GLY A 228 -17.50 -20.43 6.85
CA GLY A 228 -16.29 -20.90 7.53
C GLY A 228 -14.99 -20.19 7.19
N GLU A 229 -15.02 -18.96 6.66
CA GLU A 229 -13.83 -18.20 6.24
C GLU A 229 -13.06 -17.51 7.39
N SER A 230 -13.08 -18.13 8.60
CA SER A 230 -12.35 -17.61 9.78
C SER A 230 -10.87 -17.42 9.53
N ASP A 231 -10.26 -18.21 8.65
CA ASP A 231 -8.84 -18.14 8.34
C ASP A 231 -8.49 -16.89 7.55
N ILE A 232 -9.37 -16.42 6.64
CA ILE A 232 -9.17 -15.16 5.94
C ILE A 232 -9.24 -13.98 6.92
N ILE A 233 -10.18 -13.99 7.87
CA ILE A 233 -10.26 -12.95 8.92
C ILE A 233 -8.98 -12.93 9.75
N LYS A 234 -8.49 -14.11 10.19
CA LYS A 234 -7.24 -14.22 10.95
C LYS A 234 -6.05 -13.71 10.16
N ASP A 235 -5.97 -14.04 8.86
CA ASP A 235 -4.90 -13.58 7.98
C ASP A 235 -4.95 -12.04 7.82
N ILE A 236 -6.11 -11.46 7.58
CA ILE A 236 -6.30 -10.00 7.48
C ILE A 236 -5.86 -9.31 8.77
N LEU A 237 -6.31 -9.78 9.93
CA LEU A 237 -5.92 -9.21 11.21
C LEU A 237 -4.42 -9.37 11.47
N ARG A 238 -3.88 -10.57 11.28
CA ARG A 238 -2.47 -10.87 11.51
C ARG A 238 -1.54 -10.02 10.65
N LEU A 239 -1.87 -9.84 9.36
CA LEU A 239 -1.05 -9.08 8.42
C LEU A 239 -1.30 -7.57 8.51
N GLY A 240 -2.46 -7.14 9.02
CA GLY A 240 -2.81 -5.72 9.16
C GLY A 240 -2.35 -5.07 10.48
N ILE A 241 -2.28 -5.83 11.59
CA ILE A 241 -1.89 -5.29 12.90
C ILE A 241 -0.56 -4.50 12.87
N PRO A 242 0.51 -4.92 12.18
CA PRO A 242 1.74 -4.12 12.13
C PRO A 242 1.54 -2.70 11.63
N ALA A 243 0.67 -2.52 10.62
CA ALA A 243 0.37 -1.21 10.06
C ALA A 243 -0.49 -0.34 11.00
N ALA A 244 -1.43 -0.93 11.74
CA ALA A 244 -2.18 -0.24 12.78
C ALA A 244 -1.26 0.25 13.93
N ILE A 245 -0.26 -0.55 14.31
CA ILE A 245 0.73 -0.18 15.33
C ILE A 245 1.57 1.01 14.88
N LEU A 246 1.88 1.14 13.59
CA LEU A 246 2.54 2.33 13.04
C LEU A 246 1.73 3.60 13.37
N GLU A 247 0.42 3.59 13.13
CA GLU A 247 -0.47 4.73 13.39
C GLU A 247 -0.64 5.04 14.88
N VAL A 248 -0.92 4.01 15.68
CA VAL A 248 -1.11 4.16 17.14
C VAL A 248 0.20 4.56 17.82
N GLY A 249 1.30 3.86 17.51
CA GLY A 249 2.61 4.15 18.09
C GLY A 249 3.10 5.56 17.73
N GLY A 250 2.89 5.97 16.47
CA GLY A 250 3.17 7.34 16.03
C GLY A 250 2.34 8.39 16.78
N SER A 251 1.07 8.10 17.03
CA SER A 251 0.20 9.00 17.81
C SER A 251 0.64 9.12 19.27
N LEU A 252 0.97 8.01 19.93
CA LEU A 252 1.50 8.00 21.29
C LEU A 252 2.85 8.74 21.38
N ARG A 253 3.74 8.51 20.42
CA ARG A 253 5.00 9.27 20.30
C ARG A 253 4.73 10.76 20.24
N ASN A 254 3.79 11.21 19.39
CA ASN A 254 3.50 12.62 19.21
C ASN A 254 2.95 13.28 20.48
N ILE A 255 2.20 12.55 21.31
CA ILE A 255 1.76 13.03 22.63
C ILE A 255 2.96 13.32 23.53
N VAL A 256 3.87 12.35 23.68
CA VAL A 256 5.09 12.51 24.51
C VAL A 256 5.97 13.64 23.96
N LEU A 257 6.16 13.65 22.65
CA LEU A 257 6.97 14.64 21.94
C LEU A 257 6.46 16.07 22.17
N THR A 258 5.15 16.28 22.03
CA THR A 258 4.53 17.60 22.24
C THR A 258 4.64 18.04 23.69
N ALA A 259 4.38 17.15 24.65
CA ALA A 259 4.47 17.44 26.07
C ALA A 259 5.90 17.82 26.49
N GLU A 260 6.91 17.04 26.09
CA GLU A 260 8.31 17.35 26.44
C GLU A 260 8.85 18.57 25.66
N THR A 261 8.39 18.80 24.42
CA THR A 261 8.72 20.03 23.68
C THR A 261 8.23 21.28 24.41
N LEU A 262 6.99 21.26 24.93
CA LEU A 262 6.43 22.37 25.71
C LEU A 262 7.20 22.59 27.02
N LYS A 263 7.52 21.51 27.71
CA LYS A 263 8.24 21.55 29.01
C LYS A 263 9.67 22.09 28.87
N VAL A 264 10.41 21.71 27.83
CA VAL A 264 11.82 22.09 27.65
C VAL A 264 11.98 23.40 26.88
N GLY A 265 11.14 23.63 25.85
CA GLY A 265 11.28 24.76 24.93
C GLY A 265 10.21 25.85 25.06
N GLY A 266 9.22 25.63 25.95
CA GLY A 266 8.14 26.60 26.20
C GLY A 266 7.18 26.77 25.01
N ALA A 267 6.41 27.86 25.04
CA ALA A 267 5.36 28.11 24.03
C ALA A 267 5.90 28.24 22.61
N SER A 268 7.05 28.88 22.41
CA SER A 268 7.63 29.08 21.08
C SER A 268 8.04 27.75 20.40
N ALA A 269 8.62 26.82 21.15
CA ALA A 269 8.96 25.50 20.64
C ALA A 269 7.70 24.65 20.37
N SER A 270 6.69 24.77 21.24
CA SER A 270 5.41 24.10 21.05
C SER A 270 4.69 24.61 19.80
N ALA A 271 4.69 25.91 19.53
CA ALA A 271 4.16 26.49 18.29
C ALA A 271 4.91 25.96 17.05
N ALA A 272 6.24 25.90 17.10
CA ALA A 272 7.06 25.32 16.03
C ALA A 272 6.70 23.85 15.75
N MET A 273 6.48 23.06 16.80
CA MET A 273 6.03 21.68 16.69
C MET A 273 4.63 21.58 16.07
N GLY A 274 3.73 22.48 16.41
CA GLY A 274 2.40 22.57 15.79
C GLY A 274 2.46 22.82 14.29
N ILE A 275 3.33 23.73 13.85
CA ILE A 275 3.58 24.01 12.43
C ILE A 275 4.13 22.76 11.72
N PHE A 276 5.11 22.09 12.32
CA PHE A 276 5.63 20.84 11.78
C PHE A 276 4.53 19.77 11.64
N LEU A 277 3.75 19.51 12.70
CA LEU A 277 2.67 18.50 12.66
C LEU A 277 1.63 18.80 11.57
N SER A 278 1.29 20.08 11.38
CA SER A 278 0.32 20.52 10.36
C SER A 278 0.87 20.36 8.93
N SER A 279 2.15 20.69 8.72
CA SER A 279 2.78 20.62 7.39
C SER A 279 3.25 19.21 7.01
N SER A 280 3.63 18.39 7.98
CA SER A 280 4.19 17.04 7.74
C SER A 280 3.24 16.11 6.98
N GLY A 281 1.93 16.20 7.21
CA GLY A 281 0.93 15.40 6.51
C GLY A 281 0.95 15.55 4.98
N LEU A 282 1.39 16.72 4.48
CA LEU A 282 1.53 16.96 3.05
C LEU A 282 2.87 16.47 2.51
N PHE A 283 3.97 16.83 3.17
CA PHE A 283 5.32 16.57 2.67
C PHE A 283 5.82 15.15 2.94
N CYS A 284 5.29 14.50 3.98
CA CYS A 284 5.68 13.15 4.38
C CYS A 284 4.73 12.05 3.91
N ALA A 285 3.72 12.39 3.10
CA ALA A 285 2.82 11.42 2.45
C ALA A 285 3.56 10.37 1.60
N VAL A 286 4.81 10.62 1.25
CA VAL A 286 5.69 9.68 0.53
C VAL A 286 6.02 8.44 1.37
N ILE A 287 6.08 8.54 2.72
CA ILE A 287 6.39 7.40 3.60
C ILE A 287 5.30 6.32 3.50
N PRO A 288 4.02 6.60 3.85
CA PRO A 288 2.97 5.60 3.74
C PRO A 288 2.75 5.17 2.27
N ALA A 289 2.97 6.05 1.28
CA ALA A 289 2.86 5.68 -0.12
C ALA A 289 3.90 4.64 -0.55
N VAL A 290 5.16 4.77 -0.12
CA VAL A 290 6.22 3.78 -0.37
C VAL A 290 5.93 2.46 0.35
N ILE A 291 5.49 2.51 1.60
CA ILE A 291 5.14 1.31 2.37
C ILE A 291 4.03 0.54 1.64
N THR A 292 2.94 1.22 1.27
CA THR A 292 1.80 0.58 0.61
C THR A 292 2.17 0.07 -0.79
N ALA A 293 2.97 0.83 -1.58
CA ALA A 293 3.46 0.36 -2.87
C ALA A 293 4.33 -0.90 -2.72
N THR A 294 5.23 -0.91 -1.72
CA THR A 294 6.10 -2.06 -1.43
C THR A 294 5.27 -3.29 -1.05
N THR A 295 4.37 -3.18 -0.09
CA THR A 295 3.54 -4.31 0.37
C THR A 295 2.62 -4.83 -0.75
N THR A 296 2.08 -3.93 -1.58
CA THR A 296 1.21 -4.27 -2.72
C THR A 296 1.97 -5.07 -3.78
N ILE A 297 3.14 -4.61 -4.23
CA ILE A 297 3.96 -5.29 -5.24
C ILE A 297 4.44 -6.64 -4.71
N VAL A 298 5.06 -6.62 -3.55
CA VAL A 298 5.68 -7.80 -2.95
C VAL A 298 4.66 -8.87 -2.57
N SER A 299 3.43 -8.52 -2.18
CA SER A 299 2.40 -9.51 -1.82
C SER A 299 2.09 -10.47 -2.97
N ILE A 300 2.10 -10.00 -4.21
CA ILE A 300 1.91 -10.85 -5.40
C ILE A 300 3.08 -11.81 -5.56
N THR A 301 4.30 -11.31 -5.49
CA THR A 301 5.52 -12.13 -5.64
C THR A 301 5.66 -13.15 -4.52
N VAL A 302 5.23 -12.81 -3.31
CA VAL A 302 5.12 -13.76 -2.19
C VAL A 302 4.08 -14.84 -2.48
N GLY A 303 2.92 -14.47 -3.04
CA GLY A 303 1.91 -15.43 -3.50
C GLY A 303 2.43 -16.37 -4.60
N GLU A 304 3.30 -15.86 -5.48
CA GLU A 304 3.95 -16.64 -6.54
C GLU A 304 5.07 -17.56 -6.03
N GLN A 305 5.52 -17.37 -4.79
CA GLN A 305 6.67 -18.07 -4.21
C GLN A 305 7.94 -17.97 -5.08
N ASN A 306 8.28 -16.76 -5.53
CA ASN A 306 9.44 -16.50 -6.39
C ASN A 306 10.51 -15.68 -5.66
N ALA A 307 11.48 -16.35 -5.05
CA ALA A 307 12.54 -15.72 -4.27
C ALA A 307 13.48 -14.86 -5.14
N GLN A 308 13.77 -15.28 -6.38
CA GLN A 308 14.65 -14.52 -7.27
C GLN A 308 14.02 -13.19 -7.67
N LEU A 309 12.71 -13.18 -8.00
CA LEU A 309 11.99 -11.96 -8.32
C LEU A 309 11.88 -11.05 -7.08
N LEU A 310 11.56 -11.63 -5.91
CA LEU A 310 11.48 -10.90 -4.65
C LEU A 310 12.78 -10.16 -4.30
N LYS A 311 13.95 -10.80 -4.49
CA LYS A 311 15.26 -10.17 -4.29
C LYS A 311 15.49 -9.01 -5.26
N LYS A 312 15.09 -9.15 -6.53
CA LYS A 312 15.20 -8.08 -7.54
C LYS A 312 14.27 -6.92 -7.22
N GLU A 313 13.00 -7.19 -6.90
CA GLU A 313 12.03 -6.17 -6.47
C GLU A 313 12.53 -5.41 -5.24
N THR A 314 13.00 -6.12 -4.22
CA THR A 314 13.55 -5.50 -3.01
C THR A 314 14.70 -4.56 -3.33
N SER A 315 15.64 -4.98 -4.19
CA SER A 315 16.79 -4.15 -4.58
C SER A 315 16.36 -2.89 -5.33
N TYR A 316 15.37 -3.00 -6.22
CA TYR A 316 14.81 -1.87 -6.93
C TYR A 316 14.06 -0.92 -5.99
N LEU A 317 13.16 -1.48 -5.15
CA LEU A 317 12.36 -0.70 -4.20
C LEU A 317 13.24 0.07 -3.21
N LEU A 318 14.33 -0.53 -2.73
CA LEU A 318 15.30 0.17 -1.88
C LEU A 318 15.93 1.36 -2.59
N ARG A 319 16.41 1.19 -3.83
CA ARG A 319 17.06 2.28 -4.59
C ARG A 319 16.09 3.42 -4.87
N ILE A 320 14.89 3.10 -5.39
CA ILE A 320 13.93 4.14 -5.78
C ILE A 320 13.35 4.85 -4.56
N SER A 321 13.07 4.13 -3.47
CA SER A 321 12.56 4.73 -2.23
C SER A 321 13.61 5.63 -1.57
N THR A 322 14.89 5.25 -1.60
CA THR A 322 15.98 6.10 -1.11
C THR A 322 16.05 7.40 -1.91
N LEU A 323 15.92 7.33 -3.24
CA LEU A 323 15.90 8.52 -4.08
C LEU A 323 14.68 9.42 -3.78
N ILE A 324 13.48 8.82 -3.70
CA ILE A 324 12.25 9.56 -3.40
C ILE A 324 12.34 10.24 -2.03
N PHE A 325 12.79 9.52 -1.02
CA PHE A 325 12.91 10.06 0.34
C PHE A 325 13.98 11.14 0.42
N ALA A 326 15.13 10.94 -0.23
CA ALA A 326 16.18 11.96 -0.29
C ALA A 326 15.69 13.25 -0.97
N VAL A 327 15.06 13.13 -2.14
CA VAL A 327 14.51 14.29 -2.87
C VAL A 327 13.42 14.99 -2.05
N SER A 328 12.48 14.24 -1.48
CA SER A 328 11.40 14.80 -0.65
C SER A 328 11.95 15.49 0.60
N GLY A 329 12.92 14.86 1.27
CA GLY A 329 13.58 15.42 2.44
C GLY A 329 14.38 16.69 2.12
N LEU A 330 15.10 16.72 1.00
CA LEU A 330 15.83 17.92 0.54
C LEU A 330 14.86 19.06 0.23
N ILE A 331 13.76 18.79 -0.48
CA ILE A 331 12.74 19.80 -0.79
C ILE A 331 12.13 20.33 0.51
N TYR A 332 11.70 19.44 1.41
CA TYR A 332 11.06 19.85 2.66
C TYR A 332 12.02 20.67 3.56
N ALA A 333 13.29 20.26 3.66
CA ALA A 333 14.31 20.97 4.42
C ALA A 333 14.70 22.33 3.81
N ALA A 334 14.78 22.41 2.47
CA ALA A 334 15.12 23.65 1.76
C ALA A 334 14.01 24.70 1.89
N PHE A 335 12.74 24.27 1.75
CA PHE A 335 11.59 25.15 1.85
C PHE A 335 11.08 25.36 3.30
N ALA A 336 11.75 24.78 4.31
CA ALA A 336 11.32 24.86 5.70
C ALA A 336 11.04 26.31 6.20
N PRO A 337 11.83 27.34 5.91
CA PRO A 337 11.53 28.71 6.33
C PRO A 337 10.25 29.27 5.69
N TRP A 338 10.07 29.00 4.40
CA TRP A 338 8.92 29.45 3.64
C TRP A 338 7.64 28.74 4.10
N ILE A 339 7.70 27.43 4.33
CA ILE A 339 6.61 26.65 4.89
C ILE A 339 6.25 27.17 6.29
N SER A 340 7.25 27.42 7.14
CA SER A 340 7.03 27.96 8.49
C SER A 340 6.30 29.30 8.45
N ALA A 341 6.68 30.20 7.52
CA ALA A 341 6.02 31.50 7.35
C ALA A 341 4.56 31.35 6.86
N ILE A 342 4.28 30.45 5.91
CA ILE A 342 2.91 30.17 5.45
C ILE A 342 2.01 29.68 6.57
N PHE A 343 2.55 28.86 7.49
CA PHE A 343 1.81 28.35 8.64
C PHE A 343 1.81 29.33 9.83
N GLY A 344 2.15 30.61 9.61
CA GLY A 344 1.97 31.69 10.57
C GLY A 344 3.14 31.90 11.54
N ALA A 345 4.33 31.32 11.28
CA ALA A 345 5.51 31.66 12.06
C ALA A 345 6.05 33.05 11.69
N GLU A 346 6.44 33.83 12.70
CA GLU A 346 7.06 35.15 12.54
C GLU A 346 8.38 35.24 13.32
N GLY A 347 9.31 36.05 12.84
CA GLY A 347 10.57 36.34 13.53
C GLY A 347 11.35 35.08 13.92
N ASN A 348 11.69 34.94 15.18
CA ASN A 348 12.39 33.77 15.71
C ASN A 348 11.59 32.46 15.61
N GLY A 349 10.26 32.53 15.50
CA GLY A 349 9.41 31.36 15.30
C GLY A 349 9.71 30.63 13.99
N ILE A 350 10.09 31.36 12.91
CA ILE A 350 10.52 30.78 11.64
C ILE A 350 11.77 29.91 11.83
N VAL A 351 12.74 30.40 12.64
CA VAL A 351 13.97 29.68 12.92
C VAL A 351 13.70 28.36 13.65
N TYR A 352 12.87 28.41 14.71
CA TYR A 352 12.48 27.22 15.47
C TYR A 352 11.70 26.20 14.64
N ALA A 353 10.69 26.66 13.90
CA ALA A 353 9.89 25.78 13.07
C ALA A 353 10.72 25.16 11.91
N SER A 354 11.60 25.95 11.30
CA SER A 354 12.52 25.45 10.27
C SER A 354 13.50 24.42 10.80
N LEU A 355 13.99 24.60 12.03
CA LEU A 355 14.86 23.64 12.70
C LEU A 355 14.12 22.34 12.98
N CYS A 356 12.88 22.41 13.50
CA CYS A 356 12.04 21.25 13.74
C CYS A 356 11.83 20.44 12.45
N ILE A 357 11.44 21.10 11.35
CA ILE A 357 11.26 20.49 10.03
C ILE A 357 12.54 19.82 9.55
N ARG A 358 13.68 20.48 9.63
CA ARG A 358 14.97 19.96 9.18
C ARG A 358 15.43 18.74 9.99
N LEU A 359 15.22 18.74 11.30
CA LEU A 359 15.55 17.59 12.15
C LEU A 359 14.62 16.39 11.85
N TYR A 360 13.35 16.66 11.56
CA TYR A 360 12.46 15.61 11.09
C TYR A 360 12.89 15.00 9.75
N CYS A 361 13.48 15.78 8.82
CA CYS A 361 13.96 15.24 7.55
C CYS A 361 14.99 14.11 7.71
N LEU A 362 15.63 13.96 8.89
CA LEU A 362 16.46 12.81 9.20
C LEU A 362 15.67 11.47 9.09
N GLU A 363 14.37 11.47 9.39
CA GLU A 363 13.53 10.29 9.18
C GLU A 363 13.44 9.93 7.69
N LEU A 364 13.29 10.91 6.81
CA LEU A 364 13.26 10.68 5.37
C LEU A 364 14.61 10.15 4.86
N PHE A 365 15.74 10.73 5.30
CA PHE A 365 17.06 10.27 4.84
C PHE A 365 17.44 8.88 5.34
N LEU A 366 17.04 8.52 6.56
CA LEU A 366 17.41 7.26 7.22
C LEU A 366 16.33 6.17 7.10
N GLY A 367 15.10 6.54 6.74
CA GLY A 367 13.94 5.67 6.84
C GLY A 367 13.70 4.74 5.65
N SER A 368 14.25 5.03 4.47
CA SER A 368 13.97 4.27 3.26
C SER A 368 14.27 2.77 3.42
N PHE A 369 15.44 2.45 3.99
CA PHE A 369 15.84 1.08 4.25
C PHE A 369 14.86 0.39 5.22
N PHE A 370 14.55 1.05 6.33
CA PHE A 370 13.65 0.52 7.35
C PHE A 370 12.26 0.21 6.79
N TYR A 371 11.62 1.20 6.19
CA TYR A 371 10.22 1.08 5.74
C TYR A 371 10.04 0.07 4.62
N VAL A 372 10.99 -0.02 3.68
CA VAL A 372 10.94 -1.00 2.59
C VAL A 372 11.11 -2.42 3.14
N ILE A 373 12.16 -2.69 3.92
CA ILE A 373 12.41 -4.04 4.43
C ILE A 373 11.33 -4.47 5.43
N TRP A 374 10.88 -3.56 6.29
CA TRP A 374 9.76 -3.83 7.20
C TRP A 374 8.47 -4.19 6.44
N GLY A 375 8.12 -3.43 5.40
CA GLY A 375 6.96 -3.71 4.56
C GLY A 375 7.04 -5.08 3.87
N ILE A 376 8.24 -5.48 3.44
CA ILE A 376 8.47 -6.80 2.84
C ILE A 376 8.27 -7.91 3.88
N HIS A 377 8.79 -7.77 5.09
CA HIS A 377 8.57 -8.75 6.16
C HIS A 377 7.10 -8.88 6.53
N GLN A 378 6.36 -7.79 6.51
CA GLN A 378 4.90 -7.81 6.69
C GLN A 378 4.23 -8.60 5.56
N ALA A 379 4.58 -8.35 4.30
CA ALA A 379 4.01 -9.03 3.13
C ALA A 379 4.37 -10.53 3.08
N ILE A 380 5.56 -10.94 3.57
CA ILE A 380 5.97 -12.34 3.71
C ILE A 380 5.15 -13.06 4.81
N GLY A 381 4.51 -12.32 5.70
CA GLY A 381 3.70 -12.90 6.78
C GLY A 381 4.43 -13.02 8.13
N ARG A 382 5.58 -12.35 8.31
CA ARG A 382 6.32 -12.30 9.59
C ARG A 382 5.73 -11.27 10.54
N SER A 383 4.43 -11.41 10.81
CA SER A 383 3.65 -10.40 11.52
C SER A 383 4.18 -10.12 12.93
N THR A 384 4.52 -11.14 13.72
CA THR A 384 5.05 -10.95 15.08
C THR A 384 6.34 -10.13 15.09
N PHE A 385 7.27 -10.42 14.17
CA PHE A 385 8.49 -9.64 14.02
C PHE A 385 8.18 -8.20 13.60
N SER A 386 7.30 -8.03 12.60
CA SER A 386 6.89 -6.70 12.10
C SER A 386 6.18 -5.88 13.18
N ILE A 387 5.35 -6.51 14.04
CA ILE A 387 4.68 -5.88 15.18
C ILE A 387 5.71 -5.36 16.19
N ILE A 388 6.60 -6.24 16.65
CA ILE A 388 7.61 -5.88 17.66
C ILE A 388 8.52 -4.77 17.12
N LEU A 389 9.04 -4.94 15.92
CA LEU A 389 9.92 -3.97 15.29
C LEU A 389 9.24 -2.59 15.14
N GLN A 390 7.97 -2.59 14.74
CA GLN A 390 7.22 -1.35 14.58
C GLN A 390 6.92 -0.68 15.92
N LEU A 391 6.54 -1.43 16.95
CA LEU A 391 6.32 -0.90 18.30
C LEU A 391 7.60 -0.27 18.87
N LEU A 392 8.73 -0.93 18.69
CA LEU A 392 10.04 -0.41 19.08
C LEU A 392 10.33 0.92 18.37
N THR A 393 10.17 0.96 17.04
CA THR A 393 10.59 2.10 16.22
C THR A 393 9.61 3.28 16.30
N SER A 394 8.30 3.01 16.21
CA SER A 394 7.31 4.10 16.21
C SER A 394 7.11 4.76 17.58
N PHE A 395 7.42 4.05 18.67
CA PHE A 395 7.18 4.54 20.02
C PHE A 395 8.40 4.43 20.93
N LEU A 396 8.86 3.23 21.27
CA LEU A 396 9.83 3.02 22.36
C LEU A 396 11.17 3.70 22.09
N TYR A 397 11.77 3.51 20.93
CA TYR A 397 13.06 4.14 20.58
C TYR A 397 12.94 5.66 20.54
N ALA A 398 11.84 6.19 20.01
CA ALA A 398 11.61 7.62 19.98
C ALA A 398 11.51 8.20 21.41
N VAL A 399 10.78 7.54 22.31
CA VAL A 399 10.67 7.95 23.73
C VAL A 399 12.04 7.89 24.42
N ILE A 400 12.81 6.82 24.23
CA ILE A 400 14.18 6.74 24.78
C ILE A 400 15.03 7.90 24.27
N VAL A 401 15.02 8.19 22.98
CA VAL A 401 15.79 9.29 22.37
C VAL A 401 15.37 10.64 22.95
N ILE A 402 14.07 10.88 23.10
CA ILE A 402 13.54 12.12 23.72
C ILE A 402 14.16 12.31 25.12
N TYR A 403 14.02 11.33 26.02
CA TYR A 403 14.51 11.48 27.41
C TYR A 403 16.02 11.49 27.53
N VAL A 404 16.76 10.80 26.64
CA VAL A 404 18.23 10.81 26.67
C VAL A 404 18.81 12.11 26.12
N LEU A 405 18.23 12.66 25.03
CA LEU A 405 18.79 13.81 24.33
C LEU A 405 18.20 15.15 24.74
N GLN A 406 17.10 15.21 25.49
CA GLN A 406 16.53 16.48 25.93
C GLN A 406 17.46 17.30 26.85
N ASN A 407 18.25 16.63 27.71
CA ASN A 407 19.15 17.34 28.62
C ASN A 407 20.39 17.93 27.89
N PRO A 408 21.13 17.16 27.04
CA PRO A 408 22.30 17.69 26.36
C PRO A 408 21.99 18.62 25.18
N LEU A 409 20.85 18.42 24.47
CA LEU A 409 20.55 19.10 23.22
C LEU A 409 19.25 19.93 23.24
N GLY A 410 18.54 19.95 24.37
CA GLY A 410 17.28 20.66 24.50
C GLY A 410 16.23 20.18 23.49
N VAL A 411 15.45 21.10 22.93
CA VAL A 411 14.41 20.80 21.94
C VAL A 411 14.94 20.14 20.66
N SER A 412 16.18 20.43 20.27
CA SER A 412 16.79 19.79 19.10
C SER A 412 16.98 18.29 19.30
N GLY A 413 17.34 17.88 20.53
CA GLY A 413 17.40 16.47 20.92
C GLY A 413 16.05 15.78 20.86
N ILE A 414 15.01 16.48 21.33
CA ILE A 414 13.63 15.98 21.29
C ILE A 414 13.17 15.77 19.84
N TRP A 415 13.36 16.75 18.96
CA TRP A 415 12.88 16.70 17.57
C TRP A 415 13.68 15.74 16.68
N SER A 416 14.93 15.38 17.06
CA SER A 416 15.74 14.39 16.35
C SER A 416 15.24 12.94 16.54
N CYS A 417 14.30 12.72 17.45
CA CYS A 417 13.80 11.37 17.80
C CYS A 417 13.27 10.58 16.60
N TYR A 418 12.67 11.25 15.61
CA TYR A 418 12.12 10.58 14.42
C TYR A 418 13.21 9.85 13.62
N GLY A 419 14.26 10.56 13.22
CA GLY A 419 15.35 9.98 12.43
C GLY A 419 16.17 8.97 13.21
N ILE A 420 16.48 9.24 14.49
CA ILE A 420 17.28 8.34 15.33
C ILE A 420 16.52 7.06 15.63
N ALA A 421 15.21 7.13 15.92
CA ALA A 421 14.40 5.94 16.18
C ALA A 421 14.33 5.00 14.96
N VAL A 422 14.17 5.56 13.76
CA VAL A 422 14.17 4.79 12.51
C VAL A 422 15.54 4.19 12.21
N PHE A 423 16.61 4.92 12.50
CA PHE A 423 17.96 4.38 12.42
C PHE A 423 18.17 3.20 13.39
N MET A 424 17.75 3.34 14.66
CA MET A 424 17.79 2.25 15.63
C MET A 424 16.97 1.03 15.16
N GLY A 425 15.79 1.27 14.56
CA GLY A 425 14.97 0.23 13.93
C GLY A 425 15.71 -0.49 12.80
N SER A 426 16.41 0.26 11.96
CA SER A 426 17.25 -0.30 10.88
C SER A 426 18.39 -1.16 11.43
N VAL A 427 19.06 -0.71 12.50
CA VAL A 427 20.09 -1.50 13.18
C VAL A 427 19.50 -2.76 13.77
N THR A 428 18.35 -2.68 14.44
CA THR A 428 17.65 -3.85 15.01
C THR A 428 17.32 -4.88 13.92
N LEU A 429 16.87 -4.44 12.76
CA LEU A 429 16.57 -5.28 11.61
C LEU A 429 17.83 -6.03 11.12
N VAL A 430 18.94 -5.32 10.94
CA VAL A 430 20.23 -5.91 10.53
C VAL A 430 20.75 -6.89 11.56
N VAL A 431 20.69 -6.54 12.84
CA VAL A 431 21.12 -7.42 13.96
C VAL A 431 20.26 -8.69 14.01
N HIS A 432 18.94 -8.55 13.85
CA HIS A 432 18.04 -9.71 13.81
C HIS A 432 18.35 -10.62 12.61
N ALA A 433 18.57 -10.05 11.42
CA ALA A 433 18.97 -10.80 10.24
C ALA A 433 20.31 -11.54 10.45
N TRP A 434 21.26 -10.90 11.14
CA TRP A 434 22.53 -11.51 11.51
C TRP A 434 22.32 -12.74 12.41
N PHE A 435 21.53 -12.60 13.48
CA PHE A 435 21.25 -13.74 14.38
C PHE A 435 20.52 -14.88 13.66
N LYS A 436 19.60 -14.60 12.75
CA LYS A 436 18.89 -15.61 11.97
C LYS A 436 19.76 -16.30 10.92
N GLY A 437 20.60 -15.54 10.24
CA GLY A 437 21.45 -16.06 9.17
C GLY A 437 22.83 -16.57 9.64
N GLY A 438 23.19 -16.41 10.92
CA GLY A 438 24.51 -16.80 11.47
C GLY A 438 25.69 -16.00 10.94
N LYS A 439 25.49 -15.08 10.02
CA LYS A 439 26.49 -14.21 9.39
C LYS A 439 25.95 -12.80 9.17
N LEU A 440 26.83 -11.81 9.17
CA LEU A 440 26.42 -10.44 8.86
C LEU A 440 25.81 -10.37 7.44
N PRO A 441 24.60 -9.79 7.28
CA PRO A 441 23.95 -9.66 5.97
C PRO A 441 24.85 -8.90 4.98
N ARG A 442 25.13 -9.51 3.82
CA ARG A 442 25.92 -8.89 2.74
C ARG A 442 25.12 -8.66 1.47
N SER A 443 23.94 -9.27 1.40
CA SER A 443 23.03 -9.17 0.27
C SER A 443 21.62 -8.87 0.74
N VAL A 444 20.77 -8.41 -0.17
CA VAL A 444 19.32 -8.23 0.08
C VAL A 444 18.67 -9.56 0.47
N GLY A 445 19.12 -10.67 -0.12
CA GLY A 445 18.62 -12.01 0.23
C GLY A 445 18.88 -12.37 1.70
N ASP A 446 20.05 -12.00 2.24
CA ASP A 446 20.38 -12.24 3.65
C ASP A 446 19.46 -11.45 4.61
N LEU A 447 19.00 -10.25 4.19
CA LEU A 447 18.05 -9.43 4.96
C LEU A 447 16.64 -10.03 4.98
N LEU A 448 16.27 -10.80 3.97
CA LEU A 448 14.95 -11.39 3.86
C LEU A 448 14.84 -12.73 4.62
N TRP A 449 15.95 -13.41 4.93
CA TRP A 449 16.05 -14.75 5.54
C TRP A 449 14.85 -15.65 5.19
N LEU A 450 14.59 -15.83 3.88
CA LEU A 450 13.48 -16.64 3.39
C LEU A 450 13.62 -18.09 3.90
N ASP A 451 12.47 -18.71 4.17
CA ASP A 451 12.44 -20.12 4.58
C ASP A 451 12.89 -21.01 3.41
N GLU A 452 13.54 -22.14 3.69
CA GLU A 452 14.03 -23.07 2.67
C GLU A 452 12.92 -23.57 1.73
N HIS A 453 11.69 -23.65 2.23
CA HIS A 453 10.50 -24.08 1.47
C HIS A 453 9.73 -22.92 0.81
N PHE A 454 10.24 -21.68 0.89
CA PHE A 454 9.58 -20.53 0.27
C PHE A 454 9.56 -20.63 -1.26
N ASP A 455 10.63 -21.12 -1.84
CA ASP A 455 10.80 -21.31 -3.30
C ASP A 455 11.43 -22.68 -3.56
N VAL A 456 11.51 -23.06 -4.81
CA VAL A 456 12.36 -24.16 -5.26
C VAL A 456 13.83 -23.72 -5.23
N PRO A 457 14.81 -24.65 -5.10
CA PRO A 457 16.22 -24.32 -5.27
C PRO A 457 16.50 -23.56 -6.56
N ASP A 458 17.49 -22.67 -6.54
CA ASP A 458 17.82 -21.83 -7.71
C ASP A 458 18.12 -22.68 -8.97
N GLU A 459 18.63 -23.92 -8.81
CA GLU A 459 18.86 -24.87 -9.88
C GLU A 459 17.57 -25.43 -10.49
N ASP A 460 16.48 -25.48 -9.74
CA ASP A 460 15.16 -25.97 -10.16
C ASP A 460 14.26 -24.87 -10.70
N ARG A 461 14.80 -23.67 -10.90
CA ARG A 461 14.13 -22.52 -11.49
C ARG A 461 14.90 -21.96 -12.67
N LEU A 462 14.20 -21.77 -13.78
CA LEU A 462 14.71 -21.11 -14.97
C LEU A 462 13.92 -19.81 -15.20
N SER A 463 14.62 -18.69 -15.39
CA SER A 463 14.00 -17.38 -15.68
C SER A 463 14.61 -16.81 -16.95
N ILE A 464 13.78 -16.53 -17.96
CA ILE A 464 14.20 -16.05 -19.29
C ILE A 464 13.29 -14.90 -19.73
N THR A 465 13.85 -13.91 -20.41
CA THR A 465 13.09 -12.81 -21.03
C THR A 465 13.08 -12.96 -22.55
N VAL A 466 11.90 -12.83 -23.17
CA VAL A 466 11.64 -12.97 -24.60
C VAL A 466 11.17 -11.64 -25.18
N ASN A 467 11.67 -11.27 -26.34
CA ASN A 467 11.25 -10.03 -27.04
C ASN A 467 10.92 -10.27 -28.53
N THR A 468 11.46 -11.31 -29.13
CA THR A 468 11.34 -11.60 -30.56
C THR A 468 10.87 -13.04 -30.79
N LEU A 469 10.37 -13.31 -31.98
CA LEU A 469 9.97 -14.68 -32.36
C LEU A 469 11.15 -15.66 -32.36
N SER A 470 12.38 -15.20 -32.69
CA SER A 470 13.57 -16.03 -32.60
C SER A 470 13.87 -16.47 -31.18
N ASP A 471 13.67 -15.55 -30.19
CA ASP A 471 13.85 -15.86 -28.77
C ASP A 471 12.86 -16.93 -28.31
N VAL A 472 11.61 -16.94 -28.85
CA VAL A 472 10.57 -17.92 -28.49
C VAL A 472 11.02 -19.34 -28.74
N VAL A 473 11.59 -19.60 -29.96
CA VAL A 473 12.06 -20.93 -30.32
C VAL A 473 13.26 -21.38 -29.48
N GLU A 474 14.17 -20.45 -29.18
CA GLU A 474 15.33 -20.73 -28.33
C GLU A 474 14.91 -21.07 -26.90
N VAL A 475 13.93 -20.30 -26.35
CA VAL A 475 13.37 -20.54 -25.01
C VAL A 475 12.70 -21.89 -24.92
N ALA A 476 11.90 -22.28 -25.93
CA ALA A 476 11.23 -23.58 -25.93
C ALA A 476 12.25 -24.73 -25.84
N ARG A 477 13.35 -24.67 -26.61
CA ARG A 477 14.45 -25.64 -26.52
C ARG A 477 15.14 -25.63 -25.16
N THR A 478 15.44 -24.47 -24.64
CA THR A 478 16.10 -24.29 -23.33
C THR A 478 15.25 -24.88 -22.23
N VAL A 479 13.93 -24.62 -22.22
CA VAL A 479 13.01 -25.18 -21.24
C VAL A 479 12.87 -26.69 -21.36
N GLN A 480 12.79 -27.21 -22.56
CA GLN A 480 12.78 -28.67 -22.77
C GLN A 480 14.01 -29.33 -22.12
N GLN A 481 15.20 -28.80 -22.43
CA GLN A 481 16.45 -29.33 -21.88
C GLN A 481 16.49 -29.18 -20.34
N PHE A 482 16.08 -28.00 -19.82
CA PHE A 482 15.99 -27.77 -18.39
C PHE A 482 15.10 -28.81 -17.68
N CYS A 483 13.93 -29.14 -18.25
CA CYS A 483 13.04 -30.17 -17.70
C CYS A 483 13.68 -31.55 -17.71
N LEU A 484 14.35 -31.93 -18.83
CA LEU A 484 15.05 -33.21 -18.94
C LEU A 484 16.18 -33.34 -17.91
N ASP A 485 16.95 -32.27 -17.68
CA ASP A 485 18.05 -32.25 -16.72
C ASP A 485 17.56 -32.41 -15.26
N ARG A 486 16.25 -32.16 -15.00
CA ARG A 486 15.58 -32.34 -13.69
C ARG A 486 14.77 -33.64 -13.60
N GLY A 487 14.96 -34.55 -14.55
CA GLY A 487 14.33 -35.87 -14.52
C GLY A 487 12.85 -35.89 -14.91
N ILE A 488 12.35 -34.79 -15.50
CA ILE A 488 11.01 -34.81 -16.11
C ILE A 488 11.02 -35.63 -17.37
N ASP A 489 10.01 -36.46 -17.55
CA ASP A 489 9.93 -37.32 -18.73
C ASP A 489 9.87 -36.52 -20.05
N GLY A 490 10.41 -37.09 -21.14
CA GLY A 490 10.56 -36.39 -22.39
C GLY A 490 9.26 -35.90 -23.02
N LYS A 491 8.13 -36.58 -22.76
CA LYS A 491 6.81 -36.16 -23.25
C LYS A 491 6.34 -34.90 -22.53
N ARG A 492 6.45 -34.85 -21.22
CA ARG A 492 6.07 -33.69 -20.42
C ARG A 492 6.99 -32.49 -20.66
N ALA A 493 8.31 -32.74 -20.82
CA ALA A 493 9.27 -31.70 -21.18
C ALA A 493 8.94 -31.07 -22.55
N MET A 494 8.61 -31.91 -23.56
CA MET A 494 8.18 -31.43 -24.88
C MET A 494 6.85 -30.70 -24.83
N MET A 495 5.88 -31.17 -24.01
CA MET A 495 4.59 -30.52 -23.83
C MET A 495 4.75 -29.11 -23.24
N MET A 496 5.60 -28.94 -22.23
CA MET A 496 5.88 -27.63 -21.65
C MET A 496 6.55 -26.68 -22.66
N ALA A 497 7.53 -27.17 -23.41
CA ALA A 497 8.19 -26.40 -24.46
C ALA A 497 7.18 -25.90 -25.51
N LEU A 498 6.29 -26.79 -25.98
CA LEU A 498 5.24 -26.44 -26.94
C LEU A 498 4.25 -25.41 -26.36
N CYS A 499 3.83 -25.55 -25.09
CA CYS A 499 2.97 -24.56 -24.43
C CYS A 499 3.62 -23.19 -24.40
N LEU A 500 4.90 -23.10 -24.07
CA LEU A 500 5.63 -21.84 -24.04
C LEU A 500 5.81 -21.24 -25.42
N GLU A 501 6.15 -22.06 -26.42
CA GLU A 501 6.29 -21.60 -27.81
C GLU A 501 4.99 -21.01 -28.34
N GLU A 502 3.87 -21.71 -28.20
CA GLU A 502 2.56 -21.25 -28.64
C GLU A 502 2.10 -19.98 -27.92
N MET A 503 2.19 -19.95 -26.59
CA MET A 503 1.68 -18.81 -25.83
C MET A 503 2.56 -17.58 -25.99
N SER A 504 3.89 -17.72 -25.94
CA SER A 504 4.82 -16.60 -26.14
C SER A 504 4.81 -16.12 -27.60
N GLY A 505 4.71 -17.03 -28.56
CA GLY A 505 4.57 -16.71 -29.98
C GLY A 505 3.31 -15.88 -30.26
N ASN A 506 2.18 -16.24 -29.65
CA ASN A 506 0.94 -15.47 -29.73
C ASN A 506 1.08 -14.05 -29.13
N ILE A 507 1.77 -13.90 -28.01
CA ILE A 507 2.00 -12.59 -27.39
C ILE A 507 2.87 -11.72 -28.29
N VAL A 508 3.99 -12.25 -28.83
CA VAL A 508 4.88 -11.51 -29.73
C VAL A 508 4.16 -11.14 -31.04
N SER A 509 3.48 -12.11 -31.67
CA SER A 509 2.86 -11.91 -32.99
C SER A 509 1.60 -11.05 -32.95
N HIS A 510 0.80 -11.14 -31.89
CA HIS A 510 -0.50 -10.50 -31.83
C HIS A 510 -0.63 -9.48 -30.69
N GLY A 511 0.02 -9.71 -29.56
CA GLY A 511 0.01 -8.80 -28.41
C GLY A 511 0.86 -7.56 -28.68
N PHE A 512 2.08 -7.74 -29.13
CA PHE A 512 3.01 -6.63 -29.36
C PHE A 512 2.58 -5.75 -30.55
N THR A 513 2.01 -6.34 -31.60
CA THR A 513 1.53 -5.58 -32.77
C THR A 513 0.31 -4.70 -32.47
N LYS A 514 -0.49 -5.03 -31.45
CA LYS A 514 -1.65 -4.23 -31.02
C LYS A 514 -1.29 -3.10 -30.05
N ALA A 515 -0.07 -3.07 -29.55
CA ALA A 515 0.37 -2.02 -28.67
C ALA A 515 0.70 -0.73 -29.41
N PRO A 516 0.45 0.46 -28.84
CA PRO A 516 0.87 1.73 -29.41
C PRO A 516 2.39 1.77 -29.67
N ASP A 517 2.83 2.42 -30.75
CA ASP A 517 4.24 2.47 -31.19
C ASP A 517 5.22 2.92 -30.09
N ILE A 518 4.80 3.85 -29.25
CA ILE A 518 5.60 4.33 -28.09
C ILE A 518 5.86 3.22 -27.06
N MET A 519 4.95 2.26 -26.94
CA MET A 519 5.06 1.12 -26.01
C MET A 519 5.83 -0.05 -26.60
N GLN A 520 5.85 -0.24 -27.91
CA GLN A 520 6.43 -1.44 -28.56
C GLN A 520 7.90 -1.70 -28.17
N LYS A 521 8.71 -0.65 -27.99
CA LYS A 521 10.12 -0.77 -27.58
C LYS A 521 10.31 -1.23 -26.12
N LYS A 522 9.25 -1.20 -25.32
CA LYS A 522 9.26 -1.56 -23.90
C LYS A 522 8.56 -2.88 -23.61
N LEU A 523 8.02 -3.53 -24.64
CA LEU A 523 7.32 -4.81 -24.48
C LEU A 523 8.31 -5.93 -24.24
N ALA A 524 7.99 -6.79 -23.30
CA ALA A 524 8.78 -7.96 -22.94
C ALA A 524 7.87 -9.07 -22.38
N ILE A 525 8.31 -10.30 -22.54
CA ILE A 525 7.73 -11.46 -21.89
C ILE A 525 8.78 -12.02 -20.94
N ASP A 526 8.43 -12.09 -19.66
CA ASP A 526 9.23 -12.77 -18.65
C ASP A 526 8.65 -14.16 -18.41
N ILE A 527 9.44 -15.18 -18.68
CA ILE A 527 9.09 -16.60 -18.50
C ILE A 527 9.85 -17.11 -17.29
N SER A 528 9.13 -17.70 -16.34
CA SER A 528 9.70 -18.41 -15.19
C SER A 528 9.17 -19.83 -15.20
N VAL A 529 10.06 -20.81 -15.25
CA VAL A 529 9.74 -22.24 -15.17
C VAL A 529 10.35 -22.81 -13.89
N ALA A 530 9.55 -23.51 -13.10
CA ALA A 530 9.98 -24.17 -11.88
C ALA A 530 9.58 -25.64 -11.91
N VAL A 531 10.46 -26.51 -11.41
CA VAL A 531 10.16 -27.91 -11.16
C VAL A 531 9.95 -28.11 -9.68
N ARG A 532 8.73 -28.52 -9.29
CA ARG A 532 8.35 -28.69 -7.88
C ARG A 532 7.59 -30.00 -7.70
N GLU A 533 8.09 -30.88 -6.85
CA GLU A 533 7.44 -32.17 -6.54
C GLU A 533 7.08 -33.01 -7.79
N GLY A 534 7.92 -32.90 -8.82
CA GLY A 534 7.71 -33.60 -10.09
C GLY A 534 6.71 -32.91 -11.05
N GLU A 535 6.12 -31.78 -10.69
CA GLU A 535 5.33 -30.94 -11.58
C GLU A 535 6.18 -29.84 -12.21
N VAL A 536 5.89 -29.49 -13.45
CA VAL A 536 6.51 -28.37 -14.16
C VAL A 536 5.51 -27.22 -14.19
N ILE A 537 5.88 -26.11 -13.57
CA ILE A 537 5.05 -24.90 -13.44
C ILE A 537 5.71 -23.80 -14.26
N ALA A 538 5.06 -23.34 -15.32
CA ALA A 538 5.51 -22.19 -16.09
C ALA A 538 4.61 -20.98 -15.84
N LYS A 539 5.23 -19.81 -15.65
CA LYS A 539 4.55 -18.53 -15.60
C LYS A 539 5.07 -17.63 -16.72
N ILE A 540 4.17 -17.22 -17.59
CA ILE A 540 4.42 -16.28 -18.69
C ILE A 540 3.82 -14.95 -18.26
N ARG A 541 4.68 -13.94 -18.15
CA ARG A 541 4.30 -12.60 -17.71
C ARG A 541 4.64 -11.60 -18.81
N ASP A 542 3.65 -10.83 -19.28
CA ASP A 542 3.85 -9.83 -20.32
C ASP A 542 3.14 -8.51 -20.00
N ASN A 543 3.60 -7.44 -20.62
CA ASN A 543 3.01 -6.09 -20.52
C ASN A 543 2.30 -5.65 -21.82
N ALA A 544 1.87 -6.61 -22.65
CA ALA A 544 1.07 -6.35 -23.84
C ALA A 544 -0.39 -5.96 -23.47
N PRO A 545 -1.18 -5.45 -24.41
CA PRO A 545 -2.61 -5.25 -24.20
C PRO A 545 -3.30 -6.52 -23.68
N GLN A 546 -4.22 -6.34 -22.73
CA GLN A 546 -4.87 -7.44 -22.03
C GLN A 546 -5.53 -8.44 -23.00
N PHE A 547 -5.18 -9.70 -22.85
CA PHE A 547 -5.76 -10.81 -23.60
C PHE A 547 -5.90 -12.03 -22.70
N ASP A 548 -7.14 -12.42 -22.43
CA ASP A 548 -7.46 -13.59 -21.59
C ASP A 548 -7.69 -14.81 -22.47
N PRO A 549 -6.73 -15.77 -22.50
CA PRO A 549 -6.84 -16.96 -23.31
C PRO A 549 -7.92 -17.93 -22.79
N ILE A 550 -8.22 -17.94 -21.49
CA ILE A 550 -9.21 -18.83 -20.89
C ILE A 550 -10.62 -18.39 -21.28
N LYS A 551 -10.91 -17.10 -21.10
CA LYS A 551 -12.17 -16.51 -21.51
C LYS A 551 -12.42 -16.66 -23.00
N LYS A 552 -11.34 -16.58 -23.80
CA LYS A 552 -11.42 -16.80 -25.23
C LYS A 552 -11.79 -18.25 -25.58
N LEU A 553 -11.23 -19.22 -24.83
CA LEU A 553 -11.59 -20.65 -24.98
C LEU A 553 -13.04 -20.92 -24.65
N GLU A 554 -13.59 -20.30 -23.60
CA GLU A 554 -15.01 -20.45 -23.22
C GLU A 554 -15.93 -19.93 -24.32
N MET A 555 -15.65 -18.74 -24.87
CA MET A 555 -16.39 -18.17 -25.99
C MET A 555 -16.40 -19.07 -27.25
N TYR A 556 -15.33 -19.86 -27.46
CA TYR A 556 -15.26 -20.78 -28.60
C TYR A 556 -15.97 -22.11 -28.36
N LYS A 557 -16.15 -22.54 -27.11
CA LYS A 557 -16.99 -23.70 -26.78
C LYS A 557 -18.46 -23.44 -27.04
N GLU A 558 -18.88 -22.17 -26.95
CA GLU A 558 -20.26 -21.73 -27.20
C GLU A 558 -20.55 -21.46 -28.68
N ASN A 559 -19.53 -21.15 -29.49
CA ASN A 559 -19.66 -20.84 -30.91
C ASN A 559 -18.79 -21.79 -31.74
N GLU A 560 -19.34 -22.79 -32.38
CA GLU A 560 -18.66 -23.81 -33.17
C GLU A 560 -18.07 -23.33 -34.52
N ASP A 561 -18.05 -22.01 -34.80
CA ASP A 561 -17.97 -21.46 -36.16
C ASP A 561 -16.60 -21.53 -36.88
N ASP A 562 -15.47 -21.89 -36.21
CA ASP A 562 -14.22 -22.06 -36.98
C ASP A 562 -13.20 -22.98 -36.24
N PRO A 563 -13.04 -24.25 -36.70
CA PRO A 563 -12.12 -25.21 -36.10
C PRO A 563 -10.63 -24.83 -36.25
N TYR A 564 -10.29 -23.90 -37.14
CA TYR A 564 -8.89 -23.49 -37.43
C TYR A 564 -8.45 -22.23 -36.64
N LYS A 565 -9.34 -21.50 -35.99
CA LYS A 565 -8.96 -20.35 -35.19
C LYS A 565 -8.43 -20.73 -33.81
N ASN A 566 -7.33 -20.08 -33.41
CA ASN A 566 -6.68 -20.22 -32.11
C ASN A 566 -6.30 -21.65 -31.71
N VAL A 567 -5.80 -22.43 -32.68
CA VAL A 567 -5.36 -23.82 -32.50
C VAL A 567 -4.34 -23.91 -31.35
N GLY A 568 -3.39 -22.98 -31.25
CA GLY A 568 -2.38 -22.95 -30.19
C GLY A 568 -2.96 -22.93 -28.78
N ILE A 569 -3.92 -22.04 -28.50
CA ILE A 569 -4.57 -21.95 -27.17
C ILE A 569 -5.34 -23.24 -26.86
N ARG A 570 -6.02 -23.82 -27.85
CA ARG A 570 -6.76 -25.10 -27.73
C ARG A 570 -5.82 -26.28 -27.44
N VAL A 571 -4.65 -26.29 -28.07
CA VAL A 571 -3.62 -27.31 -27.84
C VAL A 571 -3.10 -27.19 -26.42
N VAL A 572 -2.71 -25.98 -26.00
CA VAL A 572 -2.23 -25.72 -24.62
C VAL A 572 -3.26 -26.13 -23.59
N SER A 573 -4.52 -25.79 -23.77
CA SER A 573 -5.61 -26.16 -22.82
C SER A 573 -5.88 -27.66 -22.71
N LYS A 574 -5.53 -28.46 -23.75
CA LYS A 574 -5.62 -29.92 -23.72
C LYS A 574 -4.40 -30.59 -23.11
N ILE A 575 -3.25 -29.94 -23.19
CA ILE A 575 -1.97 -30.44 -22.70
C ILE A 575 -1.78 -30.11 -21.22
N ALA A 576 -2.16 -28.90 -20.83
CA ALA A 576 -2.01 -28.43 -19.46
C ALA A 576 -2.92 -29.18 -18.50
N LYS A 577 -2.37 -29.63 -17.38
CA LYS A 577 -3.14 -30.11 -16.22
C LYS A 577 -3.99 -28.98 -15.64
N GLU A 578 -3.42 -27.78 -15.58
CA GLU A 578 -4.07 -26.58 -15.11
C GLU A 578 -3.56 -25.35 -15.88
N MET A 579 -4.46 -24.43 -16.24
CA MET A 579 -4.14 -23.16 -16.86
C MET A 579 -4.90 -22.05 -16.16
N LYS A 580 -4.18 -21.04 -15.66
CA LYS A 580 -4.75 -19.87 -14.96
C LYS A 580 -4.26 -18.60 -15.62
N TYR A 581 -5.17 -17.66 -15.83
CA TYR A 581 -4.83 -16.33 -16.34
C TYR A 581 -5.32 -15.26 -15.38
N GLN A 582 -4.51 -14.23 -15.21
CA GLN A 582 -4.89 -13.03 -14.48
C GLN A 582 -4.18 -11.80 -15.05
N SER A 583 -4.82 -10.65 -14.90
CA SER A 583 -4.21 -9.36 -15.22
C SER A 583 -4.07 -8.57 -13.92
N THR A 584 -2.85 -8.26 -13.53
CA THR A 584 -2.54 -7.59 -12.27
C THR A 584 -1.40 -6.60 -12.45
N LEU A 585 -1.50 -5.43 -11.85
CA LEU A 585 -0.50 -4.36 -11.91
C LEU A 585 -0.06 -3.97 -13.34
N GLY A 586 -0.97 -4.07 -14.31
CA GLY A 586 -0.66 -3.79 -15.71
C GLY A 586 0.11 -4.89 -16.44
N MET A 587 0.24 -6.06 -15.83
CA MET A 587 0.85 -7.25 -16.41
C MET A 587 -0.19 -8.34 -16.64
N ASN A 588 -0.09 -9.03 -17.76
CA ASN A 588 -0.77 -10.31 -17.98
C ASN A 588 0.10 -11.42 -17.39
N VAL A 589 -0.49 -12.33 -16.64
CA VAL A 589 0.19 -13.49 -16.07
C VAL A 589 -0.59 -14.74 -16.43
N LEU A 590 0.01 -15.59 -17.24
CA LEU A 590 -0.49 -16.91 -17.56
C LEU A 590 0.34 -17.98 -16.84
N SER A 591 -0.29 -18.76 -16.00
CA SER A 591 0.30 -19.93 -15.34
C SER A 591 -0.14 -21.20 -16.06
N VAL A 592 0.80 -22.07 -16.39
CA VAL A 592 0.57 -23.39 -17.00
C VAL A 592 1.26 -24.44 -16.13
N ILE A 593 0.54 -25.49 -15.77
CA ILE A 593 1.05 -26.62 -14.98
C ILE A 593 0.93 -27.89 -15.83
N ILE A 594 2.02 -28.69 -15.89
CA ILE A 594 2.05 -29.98 -16.59
C ILE A 594 2.55 -31.08 -15.65
#